data_3fd270b2240006517e444f1a42b9e04e
#
_entry.id   3fd270b2240006517e444f1a42b9e04e
#
_cell.length_a   1.000
_cell.length_b   1.000
_cell.length_c   1.000
_cell.angle_alpha   90.00
_cell.angle_beta   90.00
_cell.angle_gamma   90.00
#
_symmetry.space_group_name_H-M   'P 1'
#
loop_
_entity.id
_entity.type
_entity.pdbx_description
1 polymer ?
#
loop_
_entity_poly.entity_id
_entity_poly.type
_entity_poly.pdbx_seq_one_letter_code
_entity_poly.pdbx_strand_id
1 'polypeptide(L)'
;RFGDSFDEKLFRETNPRVLEHKAKRDELHARYAQAMNDVDLNELRQIILDYEIVCPISGTKNWTDVRQFNLMFSTEMGSTADGSMKVYLRPETAQGIFVNFLNVQKTGRMRIPFGIAQIGKAFRNEIVARQFIFRMREFEQMEMQFFVRPGEELKWFAKWKETRLKWHKALGLGDQKYRFHDHEKLAHYANAATDIEFEMPFGFKEVEGIHSRTNFDLGNHEKFSGKKIQYFDPELGESYTPYVIETSIGVDRMFLSIMAAAYCEETLEGGDSRVVLRLPAALAPVKVAVMPLVRKDNLRFDFKCQYDEKDSIGKRYRRQDAIGTPFCVTVDHQTLEDNTVTIRFRDSMEQQRVAIDQLQNIIGEQVSLKTLLKKIVE
;
A
#
# COMPACT_ATOMS: atom_id res chain seq x y z
N ARG A 1 -10.34 24.00 1.20
CA ARG A 1 -11.44 23.03 1.03
C ARG A 1 -11.48 22.35 -0.33
N PHE A 2 -10.60 22.75 -1.24
CA PHE A 2 -10.59 22.31 -2.62
C PHE A 2 -9.31 21.57 -3.01
N GLY A 3 -8.65 20.85 -2.11
CA GLY A 3 -7.59 19.92 -2.46
C GLY A 3 -7.99 19.00 -3.62
N ASP A 4 -7.45 17.83 -3.72
CA ASP A 4 -7.75 16.81 -4.74
C ASP A 4 -9.25 16.51 -4.95
N SER A 5 -10.13 17.08 -4.12
CA SER A 5 -11.58 16.97 -4.21
C SER A 5 -12.27 18.17 -4.89
N PHE A 6 -11.52 19.12 -5.41
CA PHE A 6 -12.05 20.05 -6.40
C PHE A 6 -12.11 19.30 -7.72
N ASP A 7 -13.03 18.37 -7.73
CA ASP A 7 -13.30 17.54 -8.87
C ASP A 7 -13.73 18.47 -10.00
N GLU A 8 -12.94 18.50 -11.05
CA GLU A 8 -13.28 19.15 -12.30
C GLU A 8 -14.69 18.77 -12.75
N LYS A 9 -15.15 17.59 -12.38
CA LYS A 9 -16.49 17.05 -12.58
C LYS A 9 -17.54 17.81 -11.77
N LEU A 10 -17.29 18.11 -10.50
CA LEU A 10 -18.17 18.91 -9.67
C LEU A 10 -18.31 20.34 -10.20
N PHE A 11 -17.24 20.88 -10.76
CA PHE A 11 -17.23 22.19 -11.38
C PHE A 11 -18.03 22.21 -12.68
N ARG A 12 -17.98 21.15 -13.48
CA ARG A 12 -18.66 21.00 -14.77
C ARG A 12 -20.15 20.70 -14.67
N GLU A 13 -20.51 19.77 -13.79
CA GLU A 13 -21.82 19.13 -13.79
C GLU A 13 -22.79 19.68 -12.74
N THR A 14 -22.29 20.30 -11.69
CA THR A 14 -23.13 20.68 -10.56
C THR A 14 -23.26 22.18 -10.30
N ASN A 15 -22.47 23.03 -10.99
CA ASN A 15 -22.64 24.48 -10.90
C ASN A 15 -23.48 25.01 -12.07
N PRO A 16 -24.77 25.38 -11.88
CA PRO A 16 -25.63 25.84 -12.96
C PRO A 16 -25.06 27.02 -13.77
N ARG A 17 -24.34 27.94 -13.11
CA ARG A 17 -23.77 29.11 -13.78
C ARG A 17 -22.61 28.78 -14.69
N VAL A 18 -21.80 27.77 -14.34
CA VAL A 18 -20.75 27.28 -15.25
C VAL A 18 -21.38 26.62 -16.47
N LEU A 19 -22.52 25.92 -16.30
CA LEU A 19 -23.26 25.32 -17.40
C LEU A 19 -23.94 26.37 -18.30
N GLU A 20 -24.44 27.45 -17.73
CA GLU A 20 -25.03 28.57 -18.46
C GLU A 20 -23.98 29.32 -19.29
N HIS A 21 -22.73 29.38 -18.85
CA HIS A 21 -21.63 30.07 -19.52
C HIS A 21 -20.73 29.14 -20.35
N LYS A 22 -21.33 28.19 -21.07
CA LYS A 22 -20.58 27.22 -21.91
C LYS A 22 -19.51 27.85 -22.83
N ALA A 23 -19.78 29.03 -23.37
CA ALA A 23 -18.83 29.75 -24.24
C ALA A 23 -17.57 30.26 -23.52
N LYS A 24 -17.63 30.47 -22.21
CA LYS A 24 -16.49 30.87 -21.36
C LYS A 24 -15.79 29.70 -20.67
N ARG A 25 -16.21 28.49 -20.93
CA ARG A 25 -15.70 27.30 -20.27
C ARG A 25 -14.22 27.05 -20.51
N ASP A 26 -13.81 27.19 -21.78
CA ASP A 26 -12.42 26.96 -22.17
C ASP A 26 -11.49 28.02 -21.61
N GLU A 27 -11.96 29.29 -21.59
CA GLU A 27 -11.26 30.40 -20.93
C GLU A 27 -11.09 30.12 -19.41
N LEU A 28 -12.16 29.72 -18.76
CA LEU A 28 -12.12 29.35 -17.33
C LEU A 28 -11.13 28.25 -17.05
N HIS A 29 -11.12 27.18 -17.87
CA HIS A 29 -10.17 26.09 -17.72
C HIS A 29 -8.72 26.54 -17.89
N ALA A 30 -8.45 27.40 -18.88
CA ALA A 30 -7.11 27.95 -19.11
C ALA A 30 -6.65 28.79 -17.89
N ARG A 31 -7.51 29.72 -17.44
CA ARG A 31 -7.23 30.57 -16.27
C ARG A 31 -6.98 29.73 -15.01
N TYR A 32 -7.85 28.75 -14.75
CA TYR A 32 -7.70 27.85 -13.60
C TYR A 32 -6.40 27.04 -13.67
N ALA A 33 -6.10 26.46 -14.82
CA ALA A 33 -4.87 25.68 -15.01
C ALA A 33 -3.62 26.52 -14.80
N GLN A 34 -3.62 27.76 -15.34
CA GLN A 34 -2.51 28.70 -15.15
C GLN A 34 -2.36 29.12 -13.69
N ALA A 35 -3.46 29.53 -13.04
CA ALA A 35 -3.45 29.92 -11.63
C ALA A 35 -2.97 28.80 -10.71
N MET A 36 -3.32 27.55 -11.01
CA MET A 36 -2.83 26.37 -10.28
C MET A 36 -1.34 26.11 -10.50
N ASN A 37 -0.85 26.28 -11.74
CA ASN A 37 0.57 26.10 -12.06
C ASN A 37 1.45 27.18 -11.42
N ASP A 38 0.97 28.42 -11.39
CA ASP A 38 1.68 29.57 -10.84
C ASP A 38 1.47 29.72 -9.32
N VAL A 39 0.61 28.89 -8.72
CA VAL A 39 0.18 28.96 -7.31
C VAL A 39 -0.41 30.36 -6.99
N ASP A 40 -1.09 30.97 -7.97
CA ASP A 40 -1.71 32.29 -7.80
C ASP A 40 -3.05 32.19 -7.07
N LEU A 41 -3.00 32.36 -5.74
CA LEU A 41 -4.17 32.29 -4.88
C LEU A 41 -5.15 33.45 -5.10
N ASN A 42 -4.66 34.59 -5.56
CA ASN A 42 -5.51 35.75 -5.85
C ASN A 42 -6.32 35.50 -7.12
N GLU A 43 -5.69 34.98 -8.17
CA GLU A 43 -6.40 34.61 -9.41
C GLU A 43 -7.41 33.49 -9.13
N LEU A 44 -7.08 32.48 -8.33
CA LEU A 44 -8.05 31.45 -7.92
C LEU A 44 -9.26 32.05 -7.19
N ARG A 45 -9.04 33.05 -6.34
CA ARG A 45 -10.13 33.77 -5.67
C ARG A 45 -10.95 34.57 -6.67
N GLN A 46 -10.28 35.27 -7.61
CA GLN A 46 -10.95 36.05 -8.63
C GLN A 46 -11.84 35.19 -9.53
N ILE A 47 -11.38 34.01 -9.92
CA ILE A 47 -12.18 33.03 -10.67
C ILE A 47 -13.47 32.69 -9.91
N ILE A 48 -13.39 32.44 -8.60
CA ILE A 48 -14.57 32.14 -7.77
C ILE A 48 -15.59 33.29 -7.79
N LEU A 49 -15.09 34.52 -7.76
CA LEU A 49 -15.93 35.71 -7.74
C LEU A 49 -16.52 36.02 -9.16
N ASP A 50 -15.71 35.99 -10.20
CA ASP A 50 -16.11 36.29 -11.59
C ASP A 50 -17.22 35.35 -12.10
N TYR A 51 -17.12 34.06 -11.72
CA TYR A 51 -18.09 33.05 -12.11
C TYR A 51 -19.17 32.83 -11.05
N GLU A 52 -19.22 33.67 -10.01
CA GLU A 52 -20.23 33.63 -8.93
C GLU A 52 -20.46 32.21 -8.35
N ILE A 53 -19.37 31.46 -8.19
CA ILE A 53 -19.41 30.06 -7.76
C ILE A 53 -20.05 29.96 -6.37
N VAL A 54 -21.03 29.09 -6.23
CA VAL A 54 -21.69 28.81 -4.94
C VAL A 54 -21.10 27.56 -4.29
N CYS A 55 -21.08 27.53 -2.96
CA CYS A 55 -20.66 26.36 -2.22
C CYS A 55 -21.66 25.22 -2.46
N PRO A 56 -21.22 24.04 -2.95
CA PRO A 56 -22.12 22.93 -3.25
C PRO A 56 -22.79 22.32 -2.01
N ILE A 57 -22.28 22.63 -0.81
CA ILE A 57 -22.83 22.12 0.44
C ILE A 57 -23.82 23.10 1.06
N SER A 58 -23.43 24.41 1.15
CA SER A 58 -24.23 25.43 1.82
C SER A 58 -25.11 26.27 0.87
N GLY A 59 -24.87 26.19 -0.45
CA GLY A 59 -25.55 27.01 -1.45
C GLY A 59 -25.22 28.50 -1.39
N THR A 60 -24.26 28.92 -0.56
CA THR A 60 -23.91 30.34 -0.38
C THR A 60 -22.67 30.72 -1.19
N LYS A 61 -22.51 32.02 -1.48
CA LYS A 61 -21.31 32.62 -2.09
C LYS A 61 -20.36 33.18 -1.04
N ASN A 62 -20.53 32.88 0.22
CA ASN A 62 -19.71 33.39 1.30
C ASN A 62 -18.39 32.61 1.40
N TRP A 63 -17.45 32.96 0.55
CA TRP A 63 -16.13 32.36 0.46
C TRP A 63 -15.11 33.12 1.31
N THR A 64 -14.28 32.38 2.04
CA THR A 64 -13.05 32.93 2.62
C THR A 64 -11.99 33.08 1.55
N ASP A 65 -10.91 33.78 1.85
CA ASP A 65 -9.76 33.84 0.96
C ASP A 65 -9.24 32.42 0.65
N VAL A 66 -8.75 32.25 -0.58
CA VAL A 66 -8.07 31.03 -1.00
C VAL A 66 -6.74 30.96 -0.25
N ARG A 67 -6.48 29.83 0.41
CA ARG A 67 -5.25 29.60 1.15
C ARG A 67 -4.60 28.32 0.67
N GLN A 68 -3.28 28.35 0.56
CA GLN A 68 -2.52 27.14 0.25
C GLN A 68 -2.70 26.12 1.37
N PHE A 69 -3.05 24.91 0.98
CA PHE A 69 -3.19 23.81 1.93
C PHE A 69 -1.80 23.28 2.31
N ASN A 70 -1.53 23.18 3.61
CA ASN A 70 -0.30 22.58 4.08
C ASN A 70 -0.52 21.07 4.33
N LEU A 71 0.07 20.26 3.46
CA LEU A 71 0.01 18.80 3.55
C LEU A 71 0.78 18.27 4.77
N MET A 72 1.82 18.98 5.22
CA MET A 72 2.65 18.55 6.34
C MET A 72 2.08 19.03 7.68
N PHE A 73 1.98 18.13 8.66
CA PHE A 73 1.81 18.51 10.03
C PHE A 73 3.04 19.21 10.54
N SER A 74 2.85 20.29 11.28
CA SER A 74 3.93 21.01 11.95
C SER A 74 3.64 21.16 13.43
N THR A 75 4.71 21.22 14.22
CA THR A 75 4.67 21.59 15.63
C THR A 75 5.83 22.54 15.91
N GLU A 76 5.81 23.15 17.07
CA GLU A 76 6.87 24.04 17.54
C GLU A 76 7.68 23.35 18.64
N MET A 77 8.99 23.42 18.52
CA MET A 77 9.94 22.85 19.47
C MET A 77 10.78 23.97 20.06
N GLY A 78 10.77 24.11 21.37
CA GLY A 78 11.50 25.13 22.12
C GLY A 78 11.01 25.22 23.55
N SER A 79 11.82 25.78 24.43
CA SER A 79 11.45 26.00 25.86
C SER A 79 10.55 27.20 26.06
N THR A 80 10.50 28.13 25.11
CA THR A 80 9.68 29.36 25.14
C THR A 80 9.00 29.54 23.77
N ALA A 81 7.83 30.17 23.76
CA ALA A 81 7.10 30.48 22.53
C ALA A 81 7.89 31.38 21.57
N ASP A 82 8.63 32.33 22.08
CA ASP A 82 9.39 33.35 21.32
C ASP A 82 10.67 32.80 20.69
N GLY A 83 11.14 31.63 21.12
CA GLY A 83 12.34 30.95 20.62
C GLY A 83 12.07 29.57 19.99
N SER A 84 10.82 29.29 19.63
CA SER A 84 10.43 28.01 19.10
C SER A 84 10.90 27.81 17.65
N MET A 85 11.39 26.61 17.34
CA MET A 85 11.70 26.18 15.99
C MET A 85 10.54 25.36 15.44
N LYS A 86 10.01 25.76 14.29
CA LYS A 86 8.98 24.98 13.60
C LYS A 86 9.57 23.70 13.02
N VAL A 87 9.03 22.55 13.41
CA VAL A 87 9.40 21.24 12.92
C VAL A 87 8.19 20.56 12.27
N TYR A 88 8.46 19.61 11.36
CA TYR A 88 7.43 18.95 10.60
C TYR A 88 7.47 17.44 10.79
N LEU A 89 6.30 16.82 10.81
CA LEU A 89 6.20 15.37 10.66
C LEU A 89 6.39 15.01 9.19
N ARG A 90 7.14 13.95 8.93
CA ARG A 90 7.44 13.52 7.56
C ARG A 90 6.17 13.06 6.82
N PRO A 91 5.89 13.55 5.59
CA PRO A 91 4.74 13.12 4.79
C PRO A 91 5.00 11.84 3.98
N GLU A 92 6.26 11.37 3.96
CA GLU A 92 6.75 10.17 3.27
C GLU A 92 8.00 9.63 3.97
N THR A 93 8.34 8.38 3.70
CA THR A 93 9.55 7.76 4.27
C THR A 93 10.77 7.91 3.38
N ALA A 94 10.60 8.32 2.12
CA ALA A 94 11.66 8.44 1.11
C ALA A 94 12.84 9.31 1.52
N GLN A 95 12.58 10.48 2.09
CA GLN A 95 13.62 11.47 2.40
C GLN A 95 14.67 10.93 3.39
N GLY A 96 14.23 10.11 4.36
CA GLY A 96 15.15 9.43 5.29
C GLY A 96 16.11 8.46 4.57
N ILE A 97 15.67 7.84 3.49
CA ILE A 97 16.50 6.95 2.67
C ILE A 97 17.55 7.77 1.91
N PHE A 98 17.15 8.89 1.29
CA PHE A 98 18.08 9.75 0.53
C PHE A 98 19.17 10.34 1.42
N VAL A 99 18.83 10.82 2.61
CA VAL A 99 19.80 11.33 3.60
C VAL A 99 20.83 10.27 3.97
N ASN A 100 20.42 9.00 4.06
CA ASN A 100 21.29 7.89 4.45
C ASN A 100 21.98 7.18 3.26
N PHE A 101 21.76 7.61 2.02
CA PHE A 101 22.29 6.94 0.84
C PHE A 101 23.79 6.67 0.92
N LEU A 102 24.62 7.71 1.14
CA LEU A 102 26.08 7.56 1.22
C LEU A 102 26.53 6.70 2.41
N ASN A 103 25.82 6.81 3.53
CA ASN A 103 26.13 6.04 4.72
C ASN A 103 25.91 4.53 4.46
N VAL A 104 24.77 4.16 3.90
CA VAL A 104 24.46 2.77 3.55
C VAL A 104 25.41 2.26 2.45
N GLN A 105 25.63 3.06 1.40
CA GLN A 105 26.51 2.71 0.29
C GLN A 105 27.92 2.37 0.78
N LYS A 106 28.52 3.23 1.62
CA LYS A 106 29.88 3.06 2.13
C LYS A 106 29.99 1.93 3.14
N THR A 107 29.10 1.89 4.13
CA THR A 107 29.11 0.88 5.19
C THR A 107 28.85 -0.52 4.64
N GLY A 108 27.88 -0.64 3.73
CA GLY A 108 27.55 -1.90 3.06
C GLY A 108 28.45 -2.24 1.88
N ARG A 109 29.38 -1.35 1.48
CA ARG A 109 30.21 -1.49 0.26
C ARG A 109 29.37 -1.80 -0.98
N MET A 110 28.18 -1.15 -1.05
CA MET A 110 27.20 -1.42 -2.10
C MET A 110 27.67 -0.85 -3.44
N ARG A 111 27.42 -1.60 -4.51
CA ARG A 111 27.60 -1.18 -5.89
C ARG A 111 26.26 -0.92 -6.56
N ILE A 112 26.18 0.09 -7.40
CA ILE A 112 25.00 0.37 -8.23
C ILE A 112 24.88 -0.72 -9.31
N PRO A 113 23.66 -1.29 -9.53
CA PRO A 113 22.39 -0.91 -8.91
C PRO A 113 22.15 -1.58 -7.54
N PHE A 114 21.59 -0.84 -6.58
CA PHE A 114 21.15 -1.37 -5.31
C PHE A 114 19.97 -0.58 -4.75
N GLY A 115 19.21 -1.16 -3.83
CA GLY A 115 18.05 -0.53 -3.21
C GLY A 115 18.20 -0.41 -1.70
N ILE A 116 17.54 0.61 -1.14
CA ILE A 116 17.32 0.78 0.29
C ILE A 116 15.82 0.80 0.51
N ALA A 117 15.35 -0.07 1.40
CA ALA A 117 13.94 -0.15 1.75
C ALA A 117 13.72 0.10 3.23
N GLN A 118 12.59 0.70 3.57
CA GLN A 118 12.14 0.84 4.96
C GLN A 118 10.63 0.77 5.05
N ILE A 119 10.16 0.42 6.24
CA ILE A 119 8.76 0.52 6.64
C ILE A 119 8.70 1.50 7.80
N GLY A 120 7.78 2.44 7.76
CA GLY A 120 7.65 3.42 8.82
C GLY A 120 6.42 4.29 8.71
N LYS A 121 6.15 5.05 9.76
CA LYS A 121 5.05 6.01 9.82
C LYS A 121 5.31 7.20 8.90
N ALA A 122 4.25 7.62 8.21
CA ALA A 122 4.14 8.88 7.49
C ALA A 122 2.86 9.61 7.92
N PHE A 123 2.87 10.94 7.75
CA PHE A 123 1.82 11.81 8.28
C PHE A 123 1.44 12.83 7.21
N ARG A 124 0.16 12.84 6.84
CA ARG A 124 -0.38 13.82 5.88
C ARG A 124 -1.59 14.51 6.49
N ASN A 125 -1.59 15.84 6.44
CA ASN A 125 -2.71 16.64 6.94
C ASN A 125 -3.88 16.59 5.95
N GLU A 126 -4.47 15.41 5.80
CA GLU A 126 -5.61 15.19 4.91
C GLU A 126 -6.81 16.03 5.36
N ILE A 127 -7.44 16.74 4.42
CA ILE A 127 -8.65 17.53 4.69
C ILE A 127 -9.76 16.62 5.20
N VAL A 128 -9.96 15.47 4.53
CA VAL A 128 -10.96 14.48 4.89
C VAL A 128 -10.35 13.09 4.88
N ALA A 129 -10.24 12.48 6.06
CA ALA A 129 -10.00 11.03 6.15
C ALA A 129 -11.28 10.30 5.72
N ARG A 130 -11.15 9.25 4.88
CA ARG A 130 -12.31 8.54 4.32
C ARG A 130 -11.97 7.11 3.91
N GLN A 131 -13.01 6.31 3.67
CA GLN A 131 -12.89 4.93 3.22
C GLN A 131 -12.09 4.07 4.22
N PHE A 132 -12.46 4.19 5.50
CA PHE A 132 -11.82 3.48 6.62
C PHE A 132 -10.32 3.77 6.66
N ILE A 133 -9.46 2.75 6.60
CA ILE A 133 -8.00 2.88 6.62
C ILE A 133 -7.38 3.19 5.25
N PHE A 134 -8.19 3.41 4.22
CA PHE A 134 -7.68 3.72 2.89
C PHE A 134 -7.03 5.12 2.82
N ARG A 135 -7.62 6.11 3.52
CA ARG A 135 -7.09 7.48 3.61
C ARG A 135 -7.13 7.99 5.04
N MET A 136 -5.97 8.04 5.66
CA MET A 136 -5.75 8.45 7.05
C MET A 136 -4.72 9.58 7.11
N ARG A 137 -4.66 10.26 8.27
CA ARG A 137 -3.66 11.30 8.54
C ARG A 137 -2.33 10.74 9.04
N GLU A 138 -2.37 9.60 9.70
CA GLU A 138 -1.22 8.80 10.13
C GLU A 138 -1.36 7.42 9.50
N PHE A 139 -0.33 6.94 8.80
CA PHE A 139 -0.34 5.66 8.09
C PHE A 139 1.08 5.08 8.01
N GLU A 140 1.18 3.83 7.63
CA GLU A 140 2.46 3.17 7.39
C GLU A 140 2.74 3.08 5.88
N GLN A 141 3.96 3.49 5.51
CA GLN A 141 4.49 3.27 4.17
C GLN A 141 5.59 2.22 4.20
N MET A 142 5.62 1.41 3.15
CA MET A 142 6.72 0.53 2.82
C MET A 142 7.31 1.02 1.50
N GLU A 143 8.47 1.65 1.57
CA GLU A 143 9.14 2.26 0.42
C GLU A 143 10.50 1.65 0.16
N MET A 144 10.83 1.55 -1.12
CA MET A 144 12.16 1.23 -1.60
C MET A 144 12.61 2.31 -2.58
N GLN A 145 13.84 2.78 -2.40
CA GLN A 145 14.53 3.65 -3.35
C GLN A 145 15.67 2.85 -3.98
N PHE A 146 15.55 2.59 -5.27
CA PHE A 146 16.51 1.78 -6.03
C PHE A 146 17.37 2.69 -6.89
N PHE A 147 18.67 2.69 -6.61
CA PHE A 147 19.66 3.58 -7.20
C PHE A 147 20.27 2.94 -8.44
N VAL A 148 20.28 3.68 -9.55
CA VAL A 148 20.72 3.23 -10.87
C VAL A 148 21.65 4.25 -11.53
N ARG A 149 22.38 3.82 -12.56
CA ARG A 149 23.13 4.74 -13.42
C ARG A 149 22.19 5.69 -14.17
N PRO A 150 22.55 6.98 -14.30
CA PRO A 150 21.82 7.89 -15.19
C PRO A 150 21.74 7.33 -16.62
N GLY A 151 20.54 7.38 -17.21
CA GLY A 151 20.26 6.81 -18.54
C GLY A 151 19.79 5.35 -18.52
N GLU A 152 19.85 4.65 -17.39
CA GLU A 152 19.30 3.30 -17.24
C GLU A 152 17.93 3.30 -16.55
N GLU A 153 17.45 4.43 -16.05
CA GLU A 153 16.29 4.53 -15.19
C GLU A 153 15.00 3.99 -15.84
N LEU A 154 14.75 4.25 -17.12
CA LEU A 154 13.54 3.78 -17.80
C LEU A 154 13.54 2.25 -17.98
N LYS A 155 14.72 1.65 -18.20
CA LYS A 155 14.87 0.20 -18.25
C LYS A 155 14.56 -0.43 -16.88
N TRP A 156 15.08 0.15 -15.81
CA TRP A 156 14.85 -0.31 -14.45
C TRP A 156 13.41 -0.06 -14.01
N PHE A 157 12.82 1.07 -14.42
CA PHE A 157 11.41 1.36 -14.18
C PHE A 157 10.51 0.26 -14.79
N ALA A 158 10.70 -0.10 -16.05
CA ALA A 158 9.95 -1.17 -16.70
C ALA A 158 10.10 -2.51 -15.96
N LYS A 159 11.33 -2.85 -15.56
CA LYS A 159 11.61 -4.08 -14.80
C LYS A 159 10.91 -4.09 -13.44
N TRP A 160 10.94 -2.99 -12.70
CA TRP A 160 10.27 -2.88 -11.41
C TRP A 160 8.75 -2.91 -11.56
N LYS A 161 8.19 -2.24 -12.57
CA LYS A 161 6.76 -2.30 -12.91
C LYS A 161 6.28 -3.76 -13.02
N GLU A 162 6.95 -4.57 -13.81
CA GLU A 162 6.62 -5.99 -13.97
C GLU A 162 6.83 -6.79 -12.68
N THR A 163 7.96 -6.61 -12.01
CA THR A 163 8.32 -7.35 -10.80
C THR A 163 7.32 -7.08 -9.67
N ARG A 164 6.89 -5.82 -9.51
CA ARG A 164 5.93 -5.45 -8.48
C ARG A 164 4.55 -6.02 -8.77
N LEU A 165 4.10 -5.99 -10.02
CA LEU A 165 2.83 -6.63 -10.38
C LEU A 165 2.85 -8.16 -10.16
N LYS A 166 3.95 -8.82 -10.51
CA LYS A 166 4.15 -10.26 -10.22
C LYS A 166 4.06 -10.52 -8.71
N TRP A 167 4.67 -9.66 -7.89
CA TRP A 167 4.61 -9.77 -6.44
C TRP A 167 3.18 -9.67 -5.91
N HIS A 168 2.39 -8.70 -6.37
CA HIS A 168 0.98 -8.56 -5.99
C HIS A 168 0.16 -9.79 -6.38
N LYS A 169 0.34 -10.28 -7.60
CA LYS A 169 -0.37 -11.48 -8.10
C LYS A 169 0.03 -12.74 -7.33
N ALA A 170 1.29 -12.87 -6.92
CA ALA A 170 1.76 -14.00 -6.13
C ALA A 170 1.06 -14.13 -4.77
N LEU A 171 0.48 -13.03 -4.24
CA LEU A 171 -0.35 -13.07 -3.03
C LEU A 171 -1.63 -13.91 -3.21
N GLY A 172 -2.08 -14.15 -4.45
CA GLY A 172 -3.23 -15.01 -4.72
C GLY A 172 -4.59 -14.38 -4.41
N LEU A 173 -4.70 -13.05 -4.48
CA LEU A 173 -5.95 -12.31 -4.23
C LEU A 173 -6.86 -12.20 -5.46
N GLY A 174 -6.44 -12.74 -6.60
CA GLY A 174 -7.11 -12.70 -7.90
C GLY A 174 -6.39 -11.75 -8.87
N ASP A 175 -5.82 -12.32 -9.92
CA ASP A 175 -4.99 -11.61 -10.90
C ASP A 175 -5.73 -10.48 -11.61
N GLN A 176 -7.03 -10.69 -11.88
CA GLN A 176 -7.90 -9.73 -12.56
C GLN A 176 -8.24 -8.50 -11.70
N LYS A 177 -7.97 -8.56 -10.40
CA LYS A 177 -8.20 -7.43 -9.47
C LYS A 177 -7.10 -6.38 -9.50
N TYR A 178 -6.05 -6.61 -10.28
CA TYR A 178 -4.93 -5.66 -10.42
C TYR A 178 -4.87 -5.09 -11.82
N ARG A 179 -4.54 -3.81 -11.91
CA ARG A 179 -4.24 -3.14 -13.17
C ARG A 179 -3.19 -2.07 -12.99
N PHE A 180 -2.54 -1.67 -14.09
CA PHE A 180 -1.72 -0.47 -14.11
C PHE A 180 -2.58 0.76 -14.41
N HIS A 181 -2.17 1.87 -13.82
CA HIS A 181 -2.64 3.20 -14.15
C HIS A 181 -1.42 4.09 -14.42
N ASP A 182 -1.08 4.26 -15.69
CA ASP A 182 0.05 5.09 -16.09
C ASP A 182 -0.34 6.57 -15.99
N HIS A 183 0.55 7.41 -15.43
CA HIS A 183 0.26 8.83 -15.21
C HIS A 183 0.46 9.62 -16.49
N GLU A 184 -0.59 10.30 -16.97
CA GLU A 184 -0.51 11.23 -18.09
C GLU A 184 0.22 12.53 -17.70
N LYS A 185 -0.01 13.00 -16.47
CA LYS A 185 0.64 14.18 -15.89
C LYS A 185 1.64 13.75 -14.83
N LEU A 186 2.91 13.85 -15.16
CA LEU A 186 3.99 13.49 -14.26
C LEU A 186 4.21 14.56 -13.18
N ALA A 187 4.63 14.14 -11.99
CA ALA A 187 5.16 15.04 -10.99
C ALA A 187 6.49 15.65 -11.47
N HIS A 188 6.81 16.85 -11.00
CA HIS A 188 7.98 17.61 -11.43
C HIS A 188 9.34 16.92 -11.19
N TYR A 189 9.37 15.91 -10.35
CA TYR A 189 10.56 15.12 -10.03
C TYR A 189 10.68 13.81 -10.84
N ALA A 190 9.64 13.46 -11.61
CA ALA A 190 9.58 12.16 -12.28
C ALA A 190 9.60 12.29 -13.80
N ASN A 191 10.27 11.36 -14.47
CA ASN A 191 10.20 11.20 -15.93
C ASN A 191 9.38 9.98 -16.39
N ALA A 192 8.95 9.13 -15.42
CA ALA A 192 7.97 8.06 -15.62
C ALA A 192 7.27 7.75 -14.30
N ALA A 193 5.97 7.47 -14.35
CA ALA A 193 5.19 7.10 -13.18
C ALA A 193 4.03 6.17 -13.55
N THR A 194 3.73 5.20 -12.70
CA THR A 194 2.58 4.31 -12.81
C THR A 194 2.13 3.88 -11.43
N ASP A 195 0.83 3.67 -11.26
CA ASP A 195 0.28 3.03 -10.09
C ASP A 195 -0.11 1.59 -10.39
N ILE A 196 0.03 0.73 -9.40
CA ILE A 196 -0.69 -0.54 -9.36
C ILE A 196 -1.97 -0.28 -8.56
N GLU A 197 -3.10 -0.41 -9.24
CA GLU A 197 -4.42 -0.30 -8.61
C GLU A 197 -4.98 -1.69 -8.30
N PHE A 198 -5.72 -1.77 -7.19
CA PHE A 198 -6.47 -2.94 -6.77
C PHE A 198 -7.97 -2.64 -6.77
N GLU A 199 -8.78 -3.63 -7.15
CA GLU A 199 -10.26 -3.55 -7.13
C GLU A 199 -10.78 -3.64 -5.68
N MET A 200 -10.93 -2.47 -5.06
CA MET A 200 -11.56 -2.32 -3.75
C MET A 200 -13.09 -2.38 -3.87
N PRO A 201 -13.84 -2.57 -2.76
CA PRO A 201 -15.31 -2.50 -2.79
C PRO A 201 -15.89 -1.19 -3.35
N PHE A 202 -15.08 -0.13 -3.38
CA PHE A 202 -15.41 1.21 -3.90
C PHE A 202 -14.66 1.54 -5.21
N GLY A 203 -14.30 0.51 -5.98
CA GLY A 203 -13.65 0.61 -7.29
C GLY A 203 -12.12 0.51 -7.24
N PHE A 204 -11.50 0.57 -8.41
CA PHE A 204 -10.04 0.49 -8.52
C PHE A 204 -9.37 1.67 -7.82
N LYS A 205 -8.38 1.38 -7.00
CA LYS A 205 -7.61 2.36 -6.23
C LYS A 205 -6.15 1.95 -6.12
N GLU A 206 -5.29 2.95 -6.15
CA GLU A 206 -3.86 2.82 -5.94
C GLU A 206 -3.53 2.09 -4.64
N VAL A 207 -2.71 1.04 -4.74
CA VAL A 207 -2.10 0.32 -3.61
C VAL A 207 -0.59 0.46 -3.59
N GLU A 208 0.02 0.69 -4.75
CA GLU A 208 1.45 0.93 -4.90
C GLU A 208 1.72 1.93 -6.01
N GLY A 209 2.56 2.94 -5.75
CA GLY A 209 3.12 3.83 -6.75
C GLY A 209 4.53 3.40 -7.16
N ILE A 210 4.86 3.50 -8.45
CA ILE A 210 6.19 3.24 -9.01
C ILE A 210 6.62 4.47 -9.81
N HIS A 211 7.75 5.09 -9.45
CA HIS A 211 8.19 6.33 -10.04
C HIS A 211 9.66 6.27 -10.44
N SER A 212 9.98 6.83 -11.60
CA SER A 212 11.36 7.17 -11.95
C SER A 212 11.60 8.63 -11.56
N ARG A 213 12.28 8.85 -10.43
CA ARG A 213 12.47 10.16 -9.78
C ARG A 213 13.69 10.92 -10.28
N THR A 214 14.42 10.37 -11.25
CA THR A 214 15.69 10.91 -11.73
C THR A 214 16.70 11.10 -10.57
N ASN A 215 17.52 12.14 -10.60
CA ASN A 215 18.38 12.55 -9.48
C ASN A 215 17.79 13.69 -8.64
N PHE A 216 16.50 13.98 -8.79
CA PHE A 216 15.87 15.17 -8.21
C PHE A 216 16.11 15.30 -6.72
N ASP A 217 15.81 14.26 -5.94
CA ASP A 217 15.94 14.29 -4.49
C ASP A 217 17.39 14.39 -4.03
N LEU A 218 18.26 13.50 -4.53
CA LEU A 218 19.68 13.51 -4.17
C LEU A 218 20.36 14.82 -4.58
N GLY A 219 20.01 15.36 -5.76
CA GLY A 219 20.52 16.65 -6.22
C GLY A 219 20.06 17.82 -5.35
N ASN A 220 18.82 17.81 -4.87
CA ASN A 220 18.33 18.81 -3.92
C ASN A 220 19.04 18.68 -2.56
N HIS A 221 19.19 17.44 -2.04
CA HIS A 221 19.96 17.23 -0.82
C HIS A 221 21.42 17.70 -0.94
N GLU A 222 22.06 17.45 -2.08
CA GLU A 222 23.40 17.95 -2.37
C GLU A 222 23.44 19.49 -2.38
N LYS A 223 22.53 20.10 -3.12
CA LYS A 223 22.43 21.58 -3.28
C LYS A 223 22.19 22.28 -1.94
N PHE A 224 21.26 21.82 -1.14
CA PHE A 224 20.89 22.51 0.11
C PHE A 224 21.79 22.15 1.29
N SER A 225 22.42 20.98 1.31
CA SER A 225 23.38 20.63 2.37
C SER A 225 24.80 21.08 2.10
N GLY A 226 25.14 21.42 0.85
CA GLY A 226 26.49 21.69 0.40
C GLY A 226 27.43 20.47 0.40
N LYS A 227 26.88 19.26 0.63
CA LYS A 227 27.64 18.01 0.66
C LYS A 227 27.42 17.24 -0.63
N LYS A 228 28.52 16.82 -1.29
CA LYS A 228 28.45 15.96 -2.47
C LYS A 228 27.79 14.61 -2.12
N ILE A 229 26.72 14.27 -2.83
CA ILE A 229 25.99 13.00 -2.71
C ILE A 229 26.18 12.25 -4.05
N GLN A 230 27.41 11.84 -4.32
CA GLN A 230 27.79 11.19 -5.56
C GLN A 230 28.33 9.79 -5.28
N TYR A 231 28.09 8.89 -6.20
CA TYR A 231 28.65 7.55 -6.23
C TYR A 231 29.82 7.55 -7.20
N PHE A 232 30.98 7.05 -6.75
CA PHE A 232 32.10 6.75 -7.64
C PHE A 232 31.91 5.37 -8.25
N ASP A 233 31.78 5.31 -9.55
CA ASP A 233 31.61 4.06 -10.29
C ASP A 233 32.97 3.54 -10.74
N PRO A 234 33.47 2.44 -10.15
CA PRO A 234 34.79 1.92 -10.51
C PRO A 234 34.87 1.31 -11.91
N GLU A 235 33.73 0.98 -12.52
CA GLU A 235 33.68 0.45 -13.89
C GLU A 235 33.78 1.57 -14.92
N LEU A 236 33.21 2.73 -14.63
CA LEU A 236 33.23 3.90 -15.51
C LEU A 236 34.42 4.83 -15.21
N GLY A 237 35.00 4.74 -14.01
CA GLY A 237 36.06 5.62 -13.54
C GLY A 237 35.61 7.04 -13.23
N GLU A 238 34.29 7.27 -13.06
CA GLU A 238 33.70 8.59 -12.85
C GLU A 238 32.71 8.62 -11.67
N SER A 239 32.39 9.84 -11.22
CA SER A 239 31.42 10.07 -10.14
C SER A 239 30.17 10.73 -10.70
N TYR A 240 29.01 10.26 -10.27
CA TYR A 240 27.72 10.83 -10.64
C TYR A 240 26.71 10.76 -9.49
N THR A 241 25.69 11.60 -9.54
CA THR A 241 24.51 11.48 -8.66
C THR A 241 23.58 10.43 -9.27
N PRO A 242 23.30 9.31 -8.56
CA PRO A 242 22.47 8.24 -9.10
C PRO A 242 21.04 8.71 -9.43
N TYR A 243 20.43 8.05 -10.40
CA TYR A 243 18.99 8.15 -10.64
C TYR A 243 18.26 7.14 -9.77
N VAL A 244 17.00 7.39 -9.50
CA VAL A 244 16.23 6.64 -8.49
C VAL A 244 14.95 6.10 -9.09
N ILE A 245 14.70 4.81 -8.86
CA ILE A 245 13.40 4.18 -9.05
C ILE A 245 12.78 3.95 -7.68
N GLU A 246 11.64 4.54 -7.46
CA GLU A 246 10.85 4.37 -6.24
C GLU A 246 9.78 3.32 -6.42
N THR A 247 9.57 2.51 -5.39
CA THR A 247 8.33 1.76 -5.19
C THR A 247 7.77 2.07 -3.81
N SER A 248 6.51 2.47 -3.74
CA SER A 248 5.89 2.93 -2.49
C SER A 248 4.53 2.27 -2.29
N ILE A 249 4.37 1.54 -1.20
CA ILE A 249 3.15 0.86 -0.80
C ILE A 249 2.59 1.48 0.47
N GLY A 250 1.27 1.75 0.47
CA GLY A 250 0.53 1.97 1.70
C GLY A 250 0.25 0.64 2.40
N VAL A 251 0.89 0.38 3.54
CA VAL A 251 0.73 -0.89 4.27
C VAL A 251 -0.73 -1.10 4.70
N ASP A 252 -1.38 -0.03 5.18
CA ASP A 252 -2.80 -0.06 5.57
C ASP A 252 -3.72 -0.37 4.37
N ARG A 253 -3.40 0.18 3.17
CA ARG A 253 -4.13 -0.13 1.92
C ARG A 253 -3.94 -1.59 1.51
N MET A 254 -2.73 -2.13 1.65
CA MET A 254 -2.48 -3.55 1.40
C MET A 254 -3.26 -4.45 2.36
N PHE A 255 -3.28 -4.11 3.66
CA PHE A 255 -4.08 -4.84 4.64
C PHE A 255 -5.57 -4.83 4.23
N LEU A 256 -6.11 -3.65 3.88
CA LEU A 256 -7.50 -3.50 3.45
C LEU A 256 -7.79 -4.34 2.19
N SER A 257 -6.88 -4.35 1.21
CA SER A 257 -7.01 -5.14 -0.03
C SER A 257 -7.07 -6.63 0.28
N ILE A 258 -6.18 -7.12 1.15
CA ILE A 258 -6.12 -8.53 1.56
C ILE A 258 -7.42 -8.92 2.27
N MET A 259 -7.87 -8.11 3.22
CA MET A 259 -9.10 -8.38 3.98
C MET A 259 -10.34 -8.34 3.08
N ALA A 260 -10.46 -7.34 2.21
CA ALA A 260 -11.57 -7.21 1.27
C ALA A 260 -11.62 -8.37 0.25
N ALA A 261 -10.46 -8.85 -0.20
CA ALA A 261 -10.38 -9.98 -1.11
C ALA A 261 -10.67 -11.33 -0.44
N ALA A 262 -10.29 -11.46 0.83
CA ALA A 262 -10.39 -12.72 1.58
C ALA A 262 -11.76 -12.94 2.20
N TYR A 263 -12.53 -11.87 2.46
CA TYR A 263 -13.86 -11.99 3.06
C TYR A 263 -14.85 -12.64 2.11
N CYS A 264 -15.49 -13.71 2.56
CA CYS A 264 -16.47 -14.45 1.78
C CYS A 264 -17.61 -14.94 2.68
N GLU A 265 -18.84 -14.76 2.20
CA GLU A 265 -20.03 -15.37 2.76
C GLU A 265 -20.52 -16.48 1.82
N GLU A 266 -20.68 -17.68 2.34
CA GLU A 266 -21.05 -18.86 1.55
C GLU A 266 -22.32 -19.49 2.09
N THR A 267 -23.22 -19.90 1.18
CA THR A 267 -24.35 -20.75 1.52
C THR A 267 -23.94 -22.21 1.24
N LEU A 268 -24.05 -23.05 2.26
CA LEU A 268 -23.72 -24.45 2.19
C LEU A 268 -24.90 -25.27 1.67
N GLU A 269 -24.62 -26.49 1.22
CA GLU A 269 -25.66 -27.49 0.96
C GLU A 269 -26.48 -27.70 2.24
N GLY A 270 -27.80 -27.51 2.13
CA GLY A 270 -28.71 -27.54 3.29
C GLY A 270 -29.17 -26.19 3.81
N GLY A 271 -28.69 -25.07 3.22
CA GLY A 271 -29.17 -23.70 3.53
C GLY A 271 -28.43 -22.99 4.67
N ASP A 272 -27.53 -23.66 5.35
CA ASP A 272 -26.67 -23.01 6.35
C ASP A 272 -25.70 -22.03 5.71
N SER A 273 -25.37 -20.94 6.41
CA SER A 273 -24.36 -19.97 5.96
C SER A 273 -23.05 -20.10 6.75
N ARG A 274 -21.93 -19.77 6.11
CA ARG A 274 -20.67 -19.56 6.81
C ARG A 274 -19.97 -18.32 6.34
N VAL A 275 -19.33 -17.60 7.27
CA VAL A 275 -18.37 -16.55 6.99
C VAL A 275 -16.98 -17.18 6.99
N VAL A 276 -16.20 -16.88 5.94
CA VAL A 276 -14.84 -17.39 5.81
C VAL A 276 -13.90 -16.27 5.37
N LEU A 277 -12.73 -16.17 6.00
CA LEU A 277 -11.62 -15.37 5.51
C LEU A 277 -10.68 -16.26 4.70
N ARG A 278 -10.73 -16.16 3.38
CA ARG A 278 -9.87 -16.92 2.44
C ARG A 278 -8.49 -16.28 2.31
N LEU A 279 -7.85 -16.03 3.46
CA LEU A 279 -6.49 -15.51 3.48
C LEU A 279 -5.52 -16.49 2.79
N PRO A 280 -4.59 -16.00 1.95
CA PRO A 280 -3.49 -16.83 1.48
C PRO A 280 -2.81 -17.52 2.67
N ALA A 281 -2.55 -18.82 2.59
CA ALA A 281 -2.06 -19.60 3.72
C ALA A 281 -0.76 -19.02 4.31
N ALA A 282 0.11 -18.48 3.45
CA ALA A 282 1.34 -17.81 3.87
C ALA A 282 1.11 -16.51 4.66
N LEU A 283 -0.07 -15.85 4.51
CA LEU A 283 -0.41 -14.61 5.21
C LEU A 283 -1.30 -14.85 6.43
N ALA A 284 -1.95 -16.03 6.56
CA ALA A 284 -2.84 -16.34 7.67
C ALA A 284 -2.11 -16.20 9.02
N PRO A 285 -2.67 -15.47 10.02
CA PRO A 285 -2.02 -15.28 11.32
C PRO A 285 -1.83 -16.58 12.08
N VAL A 286 -2.80 -17.50 11.99
CA VAL A 286 -2.76 -18.85 12.53
C VAL A 286 -2.67 -19.81 11.36
N LYS A 287 -1.65 -20.65 11.34
CA LYS A 287 -1.40 -21.58 10.22
C LYS A 287 -2.22 -22.85 10.33
N VAL A 288 -2.37 -23.33 11.55
CA VAL A 288 -3.08 -24.58 11.86
C VAL A 288 -3.85 -24.45 13.16
N ALA A 289 -5.05 -25.00 13.19
CA ALA A 289 -5.76 -25.22 14.44
C ALA A 289 -5.78 -26.72 14.78
N VAL A 290 -5.37 -27.05 15.99
CA VAL A 290 -5.42 -28.42 16.53
C VAL A 290 -6.71 -28.58 17.32
N MET A 291 -7.52 -29.56 16.96
CA MET A 291 -8.86 -29.80 17.48
C MET A 291 -8.97 -31.20 18.07
N PRO A 292 -8.64 -31.40 19.35
CA PRO A 292 -8.69 -32.71 19.95
C PRO A 292 -10.15 -33.13 20.23
N LEU A 293 -10.50 -34.32 19.84
CA LEU A 293 -11.67 -35.04 20.33
C LEU A 293 -11.29 -35.94 21.52
N VAL A 294 -10.01 -36.35 21.59
CA VAL A 294 -9.36 -37.08 22.67
C VAL A 294 -8.07 -36.37 23.06
N ARG A 295 -7.67 -36.45 24.31
CA ARG A 295 -6.41 -35.88 24.77
C ARG A 295 -5.24 -36.71 24.27
N LYS A 296 -4.32 -36.09 23.54
CA LYS A 296 -3.02 -36.65 23.18
C LYS A 296 -1.97 -35.55 23.36
N ASP A 297 -0.94 -35.86 24.16
CA ASP A 297 0.17 -34.93 24.37
C ASP A 297 1.14 -34.95 23.19
N ASN A 298 1.83 -33.79 22.97
CA ASN A 298 2.99 -33.63 22.07
C ASN A 298 2.76 -33.46 20.57
N LEU A 299 1.64 -32.89 20.07
CA LEU A 299 1.61 -32.35 18.76
C LEU A 299 2.30 -30.97 18.74
N ARG A 300 3.47 -30.86 18.12
CA ARG A 300 4.24 -29.61 17.94
C ARG A 300 4.46 -29.37 16.48
N PHE A 301 4.43 -28.08 16.11
CA PHE A 301 4.71 -27.60 14.74
C PHE A 301 5.69 -26.44 14.81
N ASP A 302 6.49 -26.25 13.75
CA ASP A 302 7.44 -25.14 13.62
C ASP A 302 6.76 -23.83 13.17
N PHE A 303 5.43 -23.80 13.14
CA PHE A 303 4.63 -22.64 12.75
C PHE A 303 3.52 -22.35 13.76
N LYS A 304 2.94 -21.15 13.69
CA LYS A 304 1.95 -20.69 14.66
C LYS A 304 0.67 -21.51 14.62
N CYS A 305 0.38 -22.23 15.70
CA CYS A 305 -0.80 -23.06 15.89
C CYS A 305 -1.75 -22.47 16.94
N GLN A 306 -3.03 -22.79 16.79
CA GLN A 306 -4.05 -22.56 17.80
C GLN A 306 -4.66 -23.89 18.23
N TYR A 307 -4.87 -24.05 19.54
CA TYR A 307 -5.55 -25.20 20.12
C TYR A 307 -7.00 -24.81 20.42
N ASP A 308 -7.98 -25.60 19.95
CA ASP A 308 -9.40 -25.38 20.15
C ASP A 308 -10.14 -26.65 20.54
N GLU A 309 -10.62 -26.69 21.78
CA GLU A 309 -11.36 -27.83 22.35
C GLU A 309 -12.79 -27.50 22.76
N LYS A 310 -13.23 -26.22 22.57
CA LYS A 310 -14.52 -25.76 23.05
C LYS A 310 -15.63 -25.99 22.01
N ASP A 311 -16.72 -26.55 22.40
CA ASP A 311 -17.91 -26.87 21.58
C ASP A 311 -17.74 -28.06 20.61
N SER A 312 -18.78 -28.34 19.81
CA SER A 312 -18.74 -29.39 18.77
C SER A 312 -17.71 -29.07 17.68
N ILE A 313 -17.19 -30.13 17.05
CA ILE A 313 -16.16 -30.00 16.02
C ILE A 313 -16.58 -29.06 14.87
N GLY A 314 -17.83 -29.12 14.45
CA GLY A 314 -18.37 -28.21 13.41
C GLY A 314 -18.31 -26.74 13.80
N LYS A 315 -18.61 -26.38 15.06
CA LYS A 315 -18.48 -25.02 15.57
C LYS A 315 -17.01 -24.56 15.63
N ARG A 316 -16.09 -25.47 15.99
CA ARG A 316 -14.65 -25.18 16.02
C ARG A 316 -14.16 -24.88 14.60
N TYR A 317 -14.52 -25.67 13.60
CA TYR A 317 -14.19 -25.40 12.18
C TYR A 317 -14.71 -24.03 11.73
N ARG A 318 -15.97 -23.68 12.06
CA ARG A 318 -16.56 -22.37 11.71
C ARG A 318 -15.76 -21.20 12.30
N ARG A 319 -15.32 -21.31 13.57
CA ARG A 319 -14.46 -20.27 14.19
C ARG A 319 -13.15 -20.10 13.45
N GLN A 320 -12.51 -21.20 13.07
CA GLN A 320 -11.23 -21.15 12.35
C GLN A 320 -11.38 -20.65 10.91
N ASP A 321 -12.46 -21.02 10.23
CA ASP A 321 -12.82 -20.49 8.92
C ASP A 321 -12.99 -18.95 8.98
N ALA A 322 -13.67 -18.45 10.01
CA ALA A 322 -13.95 -17.02 10.21
C ALA A 322 -12.70 -16.18 10.48
N ILE A 323 -11.67 -16.74 11.09
CA ILE A 323 -10.39 -16.05 11.36
C ILE A 323 -9.32 -16.33 10.29
N GLY A 324 -9.65 -17.14 9.27
CA GLY A 324 -8.77 -17.39 8.12
C GLY A 324 -7.71 -18.46 8.35
N THR A 325 -7.86 -19.35 9.33
CA THR A 325 -6.93 -20.49 9.55
C THR A 325 -7.04 -21.47 8.38
N PRO A 326 -5.99 -21.73 7.59
CA PRO A 326 -6.08 -22.53 6.38
C PRO A 326 -6.25 -24.03 6.63
N PHE A 327 -5.74 -24.53 7.75
CA PHE A 327 -5.75 -25.97 8.09
C PHE A 327 -6.27 -26.22 9.50
N CYS A 328 -7.10 -27.25 9.63
CA CYS A 328 -7.52 -27.76 10.91
C CYS A 328 -7.11 -29.24 11.03
N VAL A 329 -6.46 -29.61 12.13
CA VAL A 329 -6.02 -30.97 12.42
C VAL A 329 -6.85 -31.52 13.56
N THR A 330 -7.62 -32.57 13.31
CA THR A 330 -8.45 -33.24 14.31
C THR A 330 -7.75 -34.51 14.85
N VAL A 331 -7.63 -34.56 16.14
CA VAL A 331 -7.08 -35.72 16.90
C VAL A 331 -8.25 -36.49 17.47
N ASP A 332 -8.40 -37.76 17.13
CA ASP A 332 -9.49 -38.64 17.51
C ASP A 332 -9.01 -39.98 18.09
N HIS A 333 -9.93 -40.90 18.36
CA HIS A 333 -9.60 -42.23 18.93
C HIS A 333 -8.66 -43.02 18.01
N GLN A 334 -8.89 -43.00 16.68
CA GLN A 334 -8.03 -43.70 15.72
C GLN A 334 -6.58 -43.17 15.76
N THR A 335 -6.40 -41.87 16.08
CA THR A 335 -5.06 -41.28 16.24
C THR A 335 -4.24 -42.00 17.33
N LEU A 336 -4.90 -42.52 18.36
CA LEU A 336 -4.21 -43.24 19.45
C LEU A 336 -3.75 -44.64 19.00
N GLU A 337 -4.40 -45.22 17.99
CA GLU A 337 -4.12 -46.54 17.49
C GLU A 337 -3.04 -46.56 16.40
N ASP A 338 -3.15 -45.63 15.43
CA ASP A 338 -2.34 -45.69 14.21
C ASP A 338 -1.46 -44.45 13.97
N ASN A 339 -1.43 -43.48 14.87
CA ASN A 339 -0.71 -42.20 14.73
C ASN A 339 -1.09 -41.40 13.48
N THR A 340 -2.33 -41.51 13.02
CA THR A 340 -2.87 -40.67 11.97
C THR A 340 -3.82 -39.61 12.53
N VAL A 341 -4.06 -38.54 11.77
CA VAL A 341 -4.98 -37.45 12.12
C VAL A 341 -5.79 -37.05 10.91
N THR A 342 -6.92 -36.38 11.12
CA THR A 342 -7.68 -35.80 10.01
C THR A 342 -7.27 -34.38 9.81
N ILE A 343 -6.72 -34.03 8.64
CA ILE A 343 -6.51 -32.65 8.20
C ILE A 343 -7.71 -32.18 7.38
N ARG A 344 -8.23 -30.99 7.70
CA ARG A 344 -9.29 -30.31 6.94
C ARG A 344 -8.75 -29.05 6.32
N PHE A 345 -9.05 -28.86 5.05
CA PHE A 345 -8.71 -27.67 4.27
C PHE A 345 -9.85 -26.65 4.35
N ARG A 346 -9.55 -25.40 4.73
CA ARG A 346 -10.55 -24.33 4.90
C ARG A 346 -11.37 -24.09 3.63
N ASP A 347 -10.70 -23.98 2.49
CA ASP A 347 -11.31 -23.47 1.26
C ASP A 347 -12.18 -24.52 0.56
N SER A 348 -11.75 -25.78 0.50
CA SER A 348 -12.52 -26.90 -0.07
C SER A 348 -13.41 -27.62 0.94
N MET A 349 -13.16 -27.45 2.25
CA MET A 349 -13.73 -28.24 3.35
C MET A 349 -13.42 -29.73 3.29
N GLU A 350 -12.61 -30.15 2.33
CA GLU A 350 -12.17 -31.55 2.25
C GLU A 350 -11.42 -31.98 3.50
N GLN A 351 -11.59 -33.24 3.84
CA GLN A 351 -10.93 -33.86 4.96
C GLN A 351 -10.15 -35.07 4.47
N GLN A 352 -8.90 -35.19 4.91
CA GLN A 352 -8.02 -36.27 4.55
C GLN A 352 -7.36 -36.85 5.80
N ARG A 353 -7.28 -38.19 5.87
CA ARG A 353 -6.52 -38.89 6.89
C ARG A 353 -5.06 -38.96 6.49
N VAL A 354 -4.16 -38.49 7.36
CA VAL A 354 -2.72 -38.42 7.11
C VAL A 354 -1.93 -38.84 8.35
N ALA A 355 -0.74 -39.39 8.17
CA ALA A 355 0.16 -39.68 9.27
C ALA A 355 0.69 -38.38 9.91
N ILE A 356 0.88 -38.35 11.21
CA ILE A 356 1.31 -37.16 11.95
C ILE A 356 2.65 -36.65 11.47
N ASP A 357 3.59 -37.52 11.12
CA ASP A 357 4.91 -37.18 10.61
C ASP A 357 4.90 -36.47 9.25
N GLN A 358 3.82 -36.63 8.44
CA GLN A 358 3.65 -35.98 7.15
C GLN A 358 3.09 -34.56 7.25
N LEU A 359 2.48 -34.18 8.39
CA LEU A 359 1.83 -32.88 8.55
C LEU A 359 2.77 -31.71 8.29
N GLN A 360 4.00 -31.77 8.79
CA GLN A 360 4.98 -30.70 8.62
C GLN A 360 5.28 -30.44 7.13
N ASN A 361 5.39 -31.49 6.33
CA ASN A 361 5.64 -31.37 4.91
C ASN A 361 4.41 -30.86 4.16
N ILE A 362 3.22 -31.42 4.42
CA ILE A 362 1.96 -31.04 3.75
C ILE A 362 1.64 -29.57 3.99
N ILE A 363 1.78 -29.10 5.23
CA ILE A 363 1.39 -27.75 5.63
C ILE A 363 2.52 -26.75 5.38
N GLY A 364 3.77 -27.14 5.69
CA GLY A 364 4.94 -26.26 5.69
C GLY A 364 5.17 -25.58 4.35
N GLU A 365 5.02 -26.27 3.24
CA GLU A 365 5.17 -25.68 1.91
C GLU A 365 4.10 -24.63 1.61
N GLN A 366 2.86 -24.88 2.02
CA GLN A 366 1.73 -24.00 1.72
C GLN A 366 1.73 -22.73 2.57
N VAL A 367 2.25 -22.80 3.81
CA VAL A 367 2.32 -21.63 4.71
C VAL A 367 3.63 -20.84 4.59
N SER A 368 4.54 -21.29 3.76
CA SER A 368 5.87 -20.69 3.59
C SER A 368 5.82 -19.44 2.71
N LEU A 369 6.26 -18.31 3.25
CA LEU A 369 6.52 -17.10 2.46
C LEU A 369 7.60 -17.34 1.39
N LYS A 370 8.59 -18.19 1.67
CA LYS A 370 9.63 -18.54 0.71
C LYS A 370 9.05 -19.22 -0.53
N THR A 371 8.09 -20.11 -0.35
CA THR A 371 7.39 -20.78 -1.47
C THR A 371 6.56 -19.79 -2.27
N LEU A 372 5.88 -18.86 -1.58
CA LEU A 372 5.14 -17.79 -2.24
C LEU A 372 6.06 -16.90 -3.09
N LEU A 373 7.22 -16.49 -2.54
CA LEU A 373 8.17 -15.60 -3.20
C LEU A 373 8.90 -16.26 -4.39
N LYS A 374 9.06 -17.59 -4.41
CA LYS A 374 9.64 -18.29 -5.57
C LYS A 374 8.85 -18.05 -6.85
N LYS A 375 7.53 -17.93 -6.79
CA LYS A 375 6.65 -17.61 -7.93
C LYS A 375 6.94 -16.28 -8.61
N ILE A 376 7.72 -15.40 -7.97
CA ILE A 376 8.09 -14.09 -8.52
C ILE A 376 9.35 -14.19 -9.38
N VAL A 377 10.21 -15.15 -9.06
CA VAL A 377 11.52 -15.32 -9.70
C VAL A 377 11.43 -16.25 -10.92
N GLU A 378 10.47 -17.16 -10.91
CA GLU A 378 10.09 -18.02 -12.06
C GLU A 378 9.23 -17.22 -13.06
#